data_fb684985284d2acb52d4be14680f3d46
#
_entry.id   fb684985284d2acb52d4be14680f3d46
#
_cell.length_a   1.000
_cell.length_b   1.000
_cell.length_c   1.000
_cell.angle_alpha   90.00
_cell.angle_beta   90.00
_cell.angle_gamma   90.00
#
_symmetry.space_group_name_H-M   'P 1'
#
loop_
_entity.id
_entity.type
_entity.pdbx_description
1 polymer ?
#
loop_
_entity_poly.entity_id
_entity_poly.type
_entity_poly.pdbx_seq_one_letter_code
_entity_poly.pdbx_strand_id
1 'polypeptide(L)'
;NLFIDEFQDFYRVNPSIYSDMQNIWDSYKNKAHINLIVAGSVNTLMNKIFKNKKQPLFGRQTETMHIRPFKPSVLKEIMSEYCPDYKKSDLLALYTLTGGVAKYVELFIDRKKFTEKKMMDMFFERDSYFLPEGKNMLIEEFGKDYGIYFSILTLIAQGKNTRSEIENALNIKELSGYLKNLNEEYGLISKMQPVYEKSSNKNVHYAINDQFLKFWFRFIYKYTHIIEAGGNNKLKAIAERDFTTVSGKSLESYFNEVLKESGAYTRLGYWHDRKGENEIDIIAE
;
A
#
# COMPACT_ATOMS: atom_id res chain seq x y z
N ASN A 1 -7.19 18.98 24.44
CA ASN A 1 -6.68 18.01 23.48
C ASN A 1 -5.19 18.25 23.27
N LEU A 2 -4.38 17.21 23.33
CA LEU A 2 -2.96 17.22 22.96
C LEU A 2 -2.78 16.25 21.80
N PHE A 3 -2.18 16.73 20.71
CA PHE A 3 -1.87 15.94 19.53
C PHE A 3 -0.35 15.86 19.37
N ILE A 4 0.19 14.66 19.20
CA ILE A 4 1.62 14.41 18.94
C ILE A 4 1.73 13.62 17.66
N ASP A 5 2.33 14.22 16.65
CA ASP A 5 2.61 13.58 15.37
C ASP A 5 3.98 12.91 15.38
N GLU A 6 4.18 11.95 14.49
CA GLU A 6 5.40 11.13 14.36
C GLU A 6 5.90 10.58 15.71
N PHE A 7 4.94 10.08 16.49
CA PHE A 7 5.18 9.62 17.86
C PHE A 7 6.23 8.51 17.96
N GLN A 8 6.40 7.71 16.91
CA GLN A 8 7.42 6.67 16.83
C GLN A 8 8.85 7.23 16.82
N ASP A 9 9.08 8.49 16.48
CA ASP A 9 10.42 9.08 16.41
C ASP A 9 11.07 9.22 17.78
N PHE A 10 10.28 9.30 18.83
CA PHE A 10 10.82 9.23 20.20
C PHE A 10 11.59 7.93 20.46
N TYR A 11 11.26 6.85 19.73
CA TYR A 11 12.00 5.59 19.87
C TYR A 11 13.49 5.73 19.49
N ARG A 12 13.78 6.65 18.57
CA ARG A 12 15.15 6.93 18.10
C ARG A 12 15.85 7.99 18.94
N VAL A 13 15.09 8.99 19.38
CA VAL A 13 15.65 10.17 20.07
C VAL A 13 15.80 9.92 21.57
N ASN A 14 14.75 9.46 22.22
CA ASN A 14 14.73 9.18 23.66
C ASN A 14 13.69 8.12 24.00
N PRO A 15 14.04 6.83 23.92
CA PRO A 15 13.09 5.75 24.22
C PRO A 15 12.52 5.77 25.65
N SER A 16 13.19 6.44 26.61
CA SER A 16 12.72 6.51 28.00
C SER A 16 11.41 7.29 28.14
N ILE A 17 11.08 8.16 27.17
CA ILE A 17 9.85 8.95 27.18
C ILE A 17 8.60 8.08 27.28
N TYR A 18 8.62 6.88 26.71
CA TYR A 18 7.48 5.96 26.79
C TYR A 18 7.27 5.44 28.22
N SER A 19 8.34 5.25 29.00
CA SER A 19 8.24 4.89 30.40
C SER A 19 7.77 6.06 31.26
N ASP A 20 8.24 7.27 30.96
CA ASP A 20 7.79 8.48 31.64
C ASP A 20 6.32 8.75 31.37
N MET A 21 5.89 8.62 30.12
CA MET A 21 4.48 8.71 29.74
C MET A 21 3.62 7.64 30.39
N GLN A 22 4.13 6.41 30.52
CA GLN A 22 3.46 5.35 31.26
C GLN A 22 3.19 5.76 32.70
N ASN A 23 4.22 6.24 33.39
CA ASN A 23 4.13 6.65 34.80
C ASN A 23 3.12 7.82 34.99
N ILE A 24 3.18 8.81 34.12
CA ILE A 24 2.26 9.95 34.12
C ILE A 24 0.83 9.46 33.84
N TRP A 25 0.64 8.67 32.80
CA TRP A 25 -0.67 8.14 32.42
C TRP A 25 -1.30 7.33 33.55
N ASP A 26 -0.57 6.38 34.12
CA ASP A 26 -1.06 5.51 35.19
C ASP A 26 -1.41 6.30 36.47
N SER A 27 -0.69 7.39 36.73
CA SER A 27 -0.92 8.25 37.90
C SER A 27 -2.13 9.21 37.74
N TYR A 28 -2.38 9.67 36.52
CA TYR A 28 -3.29 10.78 36.27
C TYR A 28 -4.50 10.47 35.37
N LYS A 29 -4.54 9.31 34.69
CA LYS A 29 -5.62 8.98 33.72
C LYS A 29 -7.04 9.14 34.26
N ASN A 30 -7.25 8.96 35.56
CA ASN A 30 -8.57 9.10 36.20
C ASN A 30 -8.82 10.48 36.80
N LYS A 31 -7.84 11.38 36.78
CA LYS A 31 -7.89 12.72 37.39
C LYS A 31 -7.75 13.84 36.38
N ALA A 32 -7.00 13.61 35.32
CA ALA A 32 -6.75 14.62 34.31
C ALA A 32 -7.83 14.60 33.21
N HIS A 33 -8.31 15.79 32.84
CA HIS A 33 -9.22 15.98 31.71
C HIS A 33 -8.41 16.21 30.41
N ILE A 34 -7.60 15.22 30.04
CA ILE A 34 -6.74 15.29 28.84
C ILE A 34 -7.18 14.23 27.84
N ASN A 35 -7.43 14.65 26.59
CA ASN A 35 -7.49 13.77 25.46
C ASN A 35 -6.14 13.85 24.75
N LEU A 36 -5.38 12.74 24.80
CA LEU A 36 -4.08 12.59 24.13
C LEU A 36 -4.26 11.77 22.86
N ILE A 37 -3.96 12.38 21.74
CA ILE A 37 -3.96 11.72 20.42
C ILE A 37 -2.52 11.65 19.95
N VAL A 38 -2.08 10.45 19.60
CA VAL A 38 -0.74 10.22 19.02
C VAL A 38 -0.89 9.61 17.64
N ALA A 39 -0.15 10.15 16.68
CA ALA A 39 -0.11 9.64 15.30
C ALA A 39 1.30 9.19 14.94
N GLY A 40 1.41 8.29 13.99
CA GLY A 40 2.70 7.83 13.45
C GLY A 40 2.52 7.16 12.12
N SER A 41 3.48 7.40 11.23
CA SER A 41 3.52 6.90 9.87
C SER A 41 4.13 5.51 9.75
N VAL A 42 5.05 5.12 10.66
CA VAL A 42 5.75 3.83 10.65
C VAL A 42 4.94 2.80 11.44
N ASN A 43 4.16 2.00 10.70
CA ASN A 43 3.19 1.06 11.28
C ASN A 43 3.86 0.01 12.20
N THR A 44 5.03 -0.50 11.81
CA THR A 44 5.77 -1.49 12.61
C THR A 44 6.21 -0.92 13.95
N LEU A 45 6.70 0.31 13.99
CA LEU A 45 7.09 0.98 15.23
C LEU A 45 5.89 1.30 16.12
N MET A 46 4.78 1.80 15.54
CA MET A 46 3.55 2.06 16.30
C MET A 46 2.98 0.78 16.90
N ASN A 47 2.95 -0.32 16.15
CA ASN A 47 2.55 -1.63 16.67
C ASN A 47 3.49 -2.12 17.77
N LYS A 48 4.80 -1.91 17.62
CA LYS A 48 5.79 -2.25 18.65
C LYS A 48 5.53 -1.47 19.94
N ILE A 49 5.30 -0.17 19.87
CA ILE A 49 5.06 0.71 21.02
C ILE A 49 3.79 0.29 21.80
N PHE A 50 2.68 0.02 21.08
CA PHE A 50 1.38 -0.14 21.71
C PHE A 50 0.89 -1.58 21.83
N LYS A 51 1.34 -2.50 20.97
CA LYS A 51 0.85 -3.89 20.94
C LYS A 51 1.85 -4.91 21.48
N ASN A 52 3.11 -4.54 21.68
CA ASN A 52 4.10 -5.44 22.28
C ASN A 52 4.00 -5.40 23.81
N LYS A 53 3.72 -6.56 24.43
CA LYS A 53 3.58 -6.73 25.90
C LYS A 53 4.79 -6.28 26.71
N LYS A 54 5.97 -6.20 26.09
CA LYS A 54 7.21 -5.77 26.76
C LYS A 54 7.40 -4.26 26.75
N GLN A 55 6.54 -3.50 26.07
CA GLN A 55 6.69 -2.05 25.94
C GLN A 55 5.86 -1.30 26.99
N PRO A 56 6.35 -0.12 27.44
CA PRO A 56 5.71 0.64 28.53
C PRO A 56 4.25 1.03 28.24
N LEU A 57 3.92 1.38 26.98
CA LEU A 57 2.59 1.85 26.60
C LEU A 57 1.64 0.72 26.17
N PHE A 58 2.05 -0.54 26.28
CA PHE A 58 1.18 -1.67 25.99
C PHE A 58 -0.14 -1.59 26.78
N GLY A 59 -1.26 -1.70 26.07
CA GLY A 59 -2.61 -1.73 26.65
C GLY A 59 -3.08 -0.42 27.29
N ARG A 60 -2.39 0.72 27.05
CA ARG A 60 -2.78 2.04 27.55
C ARG A 60 -3.54 2.90 26.55
N GLN A 61 -3.67 2.44 25.35
CA GLN A 61 -4.55 3.07 24.34
C GLN A 61 -6.02 2.74 24.66
N THR A 62 -6.89 3.72 24.54
CA THR A 62 -8.34 3.54 24.66
C THR A 62 -8.96 3.22 23.31
N GLU A 63 -8.38 3.77 22.23
CA GLU A 63 -8.84 3.58 20.86
C GLU A 63 -7.66 3.57 19.90
N THR A 64 -7.81 2.86 18.79
CA THR A 64 -6.86 2.87 17.68
C THR A 64 -7.59 3.12 16.38
N MET A 65 -7.18 4.18 15.69
CA MET A 65 -7.71 4.52 14.37
C MET A 65 -6.68 4.21 13.29
N HIS A 66 -7.08 3.42 12.30
CA HIS A 66 -6.28 3.18 11.11
C HIS A 66 -6.83 4.03 9.96
N ILE A 67 -6.09 5.04 9.55
CA ILE A 67 -6.43 5.84 8.38
C ILE A 67 -6.23 4.97 7.14
N ARG A 68 -7.29 4.76 6.39
CA ARG A 68 -7.30 3.91 5.19
C ARG A 68 -7.47 4.76 3.94
N PRO A 69 -7.00 4.28 2.78
CA PRO A 69 -7.30 4.91 1.51
C PRO A 69 -8.80 5.09 1.28
N PHE A 70 -9.17 6.08 0.48
CA PHE A 70 -10.56 6.29 0.06
C PHE A 70 -11.10 5.08 -0.68
N LYS A 71 -12.32 4.72 -0.33
CA LYS A 71 -13.05 3.64 -1.00
C LYS A 71 -13.47 4.04 -2.43
N PRO A 72 -13.78 3.07 -3.30
CA PRO A 72 -14.28 3.34 -4.65
C PRO A 72 -15.46 4.30 -4.71
N SER A 73 -16.43 4.22 -3.77
CA SER A 73 -17.57 5.14 -3.69
C SER A 73 -17.12 6.59 -3.50
N VAL A 74 -16.18 6.83 -2.57
CA VAL A 74 -15.65 8.17 -2.27
C VAL A 74 -14.87 8.73 -3.45
N LEU A 75 -14.05 7.92 -4.13
CA LEU A 75 -13.35 8.36 -5.34
C LEU A 75 -14.31 8.76 -6.46
N LYS A 76 -15.42 8.03 -6.59
CA LYS A 76 -16.48 8.35 -7.54
C LYS A 76 -17.17 9.67 -7.19
N GLU A 77 -17.48 9.91 -5.90
CA GLU A 77 -18.05 11.17 -5.42
C GLU A 77 -17.11 12.34 -5.72
N ILE A 78 -15.83 12.23 -5.37
CA ILE A 78 -14.81 13.24 -5.65
C ILE A 78 -14.75 13.55 -7.15
N MET A 79 -14.67 12.53 -8.01
CA MET A 79 -14.63 12.74 -9.46
C MET A 79 -15.91 13.40 -9.96
N SER A 80 -17.08 13.03 -9.43
CA SER A 80 -18.36 13.63 -9.82
C SER A 80 -18.47 15.09 -9.39
N GLU A 81 -17.90 15.48 -8.27
CA GLU A 81 -17.89 16.84 -7.74
C GLU A 81 -16.93 17.76 -8.51
N TYR A 82 -15.68 17.30 -8.71
CA TYR A 82 -14.63 18.15 -9.28
C TYR A 82 -14.51 18.06 -10.80
N CYS A 83 -15.04 17.04 -11.44
CA CYS A 83 -15.03 16.84 -12.88
C CYS A 83 -16.27 16.03 -13.33
N PRO A 84 -17.47 16.61 -13.35
CA PRO A 84 -18.73 15.89 -13.62
C PRO A 84 -18.74 15.07 -14.93
N ASP A 85 -18.00 15.53 -15.93
CA ASP A 85 -17.90 14.89 -17.24
C ASP A 85 -16.75 13.87 -17.36
N TYR A 86 -16.21 13.38 -16.22
CA TYR A 86 -15.13 12.40 -16.25
C TYR A 86 -15.55 11.09 -16.92
N LYS A 87 -14.60 10.45 -17.58
CA LYS A 87 -14.82 9.11 -18.16
C LYS A 87 -14.52 8.03 -17.11
N LYS A 88 -15.12 6.86 -17.27
CA LYS A 88 -14.84 5.70 -16.42
C LYS A 88 -13.36 5.32 -16.41
N SER A 89 -12.66 5.51 -17.54
CA SER A 89 -11.22 5.33 -17.64
C SER A 89 -10.44 6.31 -16.76
N ASP A 90 -10.93 7.54 -16.60
CA ASP A 90 -10.26 8.54 -15.75
C ASP A 90 -10.38 8.17 -14.27
N LEU A 91 -11.53 7.66 -13.83
CA LEU A 91 -11.72 7.14 -12.46
C LEU A 91 -10.80 5.91 -12.22
N LEU A 92 -10.71 5.00 -13.18
CA LEU A 92 -9.82 3.85 -13.08
C LEU A 92 -8.35 4.28 -13.04
N ALA A 93 -7.97 5.30 -13.82
CA ALA A 93 -6.63 5.86 -13.79
C ALA A 93 -6.32 6.49 -12.43
N LEU A 94 -7.23 7.28 -11.87
CA LEU A 94 -7.08 7.84 -10.52
C LEU A 94 -6.86 6.73 -9.49
N TYR A 95 -7.69 5.68 -9.50
CA TYR A 95 -7.53 4.55 -8.60
C TYR A 95 -6.20 3.81 -8.81
N THR A 96 -5.82 3.55 -10.07
CA THR A 96 -4.58 2.84 -10.41
C THR A 96 -3.33 3.59 -9.92
N LEU A 97 -3.33 4.93 -10.05
CA LEU A 97 -2.19 5.77 -9.72
C LEU A 97 -2.12 6.15 -8.24
N THR A 98 -3.25 6.17 -7.53
CA THR A 98 -3.33 6.67 -6.15
C THR A 98 -3.64 5.61 -5.12
N GLY A 99 -4.26 4.50 -5.53
CA GLY A 99 -4.83 3.51 -4.59
C GLY A 99 -5.90 4.09 -3.67
N GLY A 100 -6.38 5.32 -3.93
CA GLY A 100 -7.29 6.05 -3.04
C GLY A 100 -6.60 6.75 -1.86
N VAL A 101 -5.27 6.80 -1.81
CA VAL A 101 -4.54 7.55 -0.78
C VAL A 101 -4.91 9.03 -0.85
N ALA A 102 -5.49 9.57 0.23
CA ALA A 102 -6.06 10.91 0.28
C ALA A 102 -5.11 11.98 -0.25
N LYS A 103 -3.83 11.95 0.18
CA LYS A 103 -2.80 12.90 -0.26
C LYS A 103 -2.57 12.88 -1.77
N TYR A 104 -2.55 11.69 -2.36
CA TYR A 104 -2.31 11.56 -3.81
C TYR A 104 -3.52 12.01 -4.62
N VAL A 105 -4.73 11.72 -4.12
CA VAL A 105 -5.98 12.21 -4.73
C VAL A 105 -6.03 13.73 -4.68
N GLU A 106 -5.76 14.33 -3.51
CA GLU A 106 -5.67 15.77 -3.31
C GLU A 106 -4.73 16.43 -4.33
N LEU A 107 -3.53 15.90 -4.52
CA LEU A 107 -2.55 16.45 -5.47
C LEU A 107 -3.09 16.53 -6.91
N PHE A 108 -3.86 15.54 -7.35
CA PHE A 108 -4.48 15.58 -8.68
C PHE A 108 -5.64 16.57 -8.74
N ILE A 109 -6.46 16.65 -7.69
CA ILE A 109 -7.60 17.57 -7.60
C ILE A 109 -7.12 19.02 -7.61
N ASP A 110 -6.18 19.38 -6.74
CA ASP A 110 -5.65 20.74 -6.60
C ASP A 110 -5.05 21.26 -7.92
N ARG A 111 -4.39 20.37 -8.66
CA ARG A 111 -3.80 20.72 -9.97
C ARG A 111 -4.77 20.51 -11.14
N LYS A 112 -6.03 20.18 -10.89
CA LYS A 112 -7.08 19.95 -11.91
C LYS A 112 -6.65 18.92 -12.98
N LYS A 113 -6.01 17.83 -12.54
CA LYS A 113 -5.54 16.75 -13.42
C LYS A 113 -6.54 15.58 -13.37
N PHE A 114 -7.66 15.69 -14.06
CA PHE A 114 -8.78 14.74 -13.96
C PHE A 114 -8.82 13.68 -15.07
N THR A 115 -8.05 13.82 -16.13
CA THR A 115 -8.02 12.81 -17.20
C THR A 115 -6.80 11.92 -17.06
N GLU A 116 -6.91 10.66 -17.49
CA GLU A 116 -5.82 9.70 -17.51
C GLU A 116 -4.52 10.33 -18.04
N LYS A 117 -4.60 10.99 -19.21
CA LYS A 117 -3.45 11.65 -19.82
C LYS A 117 -2.83 12.71 -18.91
N LYS A 118 -3.66 13.60 -18.32
CA LYS A 118 -3.17 14.68 -17.45
C LYS A 118 -2.59 14.13 -16.14
N MET A 119 -3.16 13.04 -15.61
CA MET A 119 -2.62 12.36 -14.43
C MET A 119 -1.26 11.74 -14.74
N MET A 120 -1.11 11.06 -15.88
CA MET A 120 0.17 10.50 -16.33
C MET A 120 1.21 11.60 -16.59
N ASP A 121 0.82 12.72 -17.22
CA ASP A 121 1.70 13.87 -17.40
C ASP A 121 2.27 14.37 -16.06
N MET A 122 1.41 14.56 -15.06
CA MET A 122 1.81 15.02 -13.74
C MET A 122 2.63 13.98 -12.97
N PHE A 123 2.28 12.71 -13.09
CA PHE A 123 2.96 11.62 -12.37
C PHE A 123 4.44 11.51 -12.79
N PHE A 124 4.73 11.72 -14.08
CA PHE A 124 6.05 11.59 -14.65
C PHE A 124 6.75 12.95 -14.95
N GLU A 125 6.17 14.07 -14.52
CA GLU A 125 6.84 15.37 -14.69
C GLU A 125 8.18 15.37 -13.93
N ARG A 126 9.10 16.25 -14.35
CA ARG A 126 10.35 16.46 -13.64
C ARG A 126 10.02 16.96 -12.23
N ASP A 127 10.68 16.42 -11.22
CA ASP A 127 10.46 16.77 -9.81
C ASP A 127 9.05 16.41 -9.29
N SER A 128 8.38 15.44 -9.93
CA SER A 128 7.10 14.93 -9.47
C SER A 128 7.20 14.36 -8.06
N TYR A 129 6.22 14.69 -7.22
CA TYR A 129 6.06 14.15 -5.87
C TYR A 129 6.09 12.61 -5.86
N PHE A 130 5.50 11.98 -6.88
CA PHE A 130 5.33 10.52 -6.93
C PHE A 130 6.61 9.73 -7.17
N LEU A 131 7.63 10.35 -7.79
CA LEU A 131 8.85 9.62 -8.16
C LEU A 131 9.64 9.11 -6.95
N PRO A 132 9.93 9.91 -5.91
CA PRO A 132 10.62 9.44 -4.70
C PRO A 132 9.70 8.77 -3.69
N GLU A 133 8.37 8.93 -3.80
CA GLU A 133 7.41 8.67 -2.75
C GLU A 133 7.41 7.22 -2.26
N GLY A 134 7.39 6.24 -3.16
CA GLY A 134 7.40 4.82 -2.78
C GLY A 134 8.66 4.43 -2.00
N LYS A 135 9.79 5.08 -2.29
CA LYS A 135 11.03 4.90 -1.52
C LYS A 135 10.91 5.55 -0.15
N ASN A 136 10.41 6.78 -0.10
CA ASN A 136 10.26 7.54 1.14
C ASN A 136 9.33 6.82 2.14
N MET A 137 8.21 6.29 1.65
CA MET A 137 7.27 5.51 2.47
C MET A 137 7.88 4.28 3.12
N LEU A 138 8.74 3.56 2.41
CA LEU A 138 9.14 2.21 2.80
C LEU A 138 10.53 2.11 3.39
N ILE A 139 11.40 3.10 3.16
CA ILE A 139 12.79 3.01 3.63
C ILE A 139 12.88 2.99 5.15
N GLU A 140 12.00 3.68 5.84
CA GLU A 140 11.95 3.71 7.29
C GLU A 140 11.38 2.42 7.89
N GLU A 141 10.40 1.82 7.22
CA GLU A 141 9.82 0.53 7.61
C GLU A 141 10.85 -0.60 7.51
N PHE A 142 11.61 -0.65 6.43
CA PHE A 142 12.51 -1.77 6.14
C PHE A 142 13.91 -1.59 6.74
N GLY A 143 14.32 -0.38 7.08
CA GLY A 143 15.63 -0.09 7.60
C GLY A 143 16.76 -0.55 6.66
N LYS A 144 17.76 -1.28 7.19
CA LYS A 144 18.94 -1.72 6.44
C LYS A 144 18.62 -2.75 5.35
N ASP A 145 17.55 -3.50 5.50
CA ASP A 145 17.18 -4.59 4.59
C ASP A 145 16.30 -4.12 3.42
N TYR A 146 16.12 -2.81 3.24
CA TYR A 146 15.22 -2.26 2.20
C TYR A 146 15.52 -2.80 0.80
N GLY A 147 16.76 -3.02 0.44
CA GLY A 147 17.16 -3.49 -0.90
C GLY A 147 16.56 -4.83 -1.28
N ILE A 148 16.52 -5.81 -0.36
CA ILE A 148 15.93 -7.12 -0.63
C ILE A 148 14.40 -7.04 -0.71
N TYR A 149 13.75 -6.29 0.18
CA TYR A 149 12.31 -6.09 0.14
C TYR A 149 11.85 -5.38 -1.14
N PHE A 150 12.58 -4.36 -1.58
CA PHE A 150 12.30 -3.66 -2.83
C PHE A 150 12.45 -4.57 -4.05
N SER A 151 13.47 -5.44 -4.05
CA SER A 151 13.66 -6.42 -5.12
C SER A 151 12.50 -7.41 -5.19
N ILE A 152 12.03 -7.92 -4.05
CA ILE A 152 10.87 -8.81 -3.96
C ILE A 152 9.61 -8.11 -4.47
N LEU A 153 9.31 -6.91 -3.98
CA LEU A 153 8.14 -6.13 -4.39
C LEU A 153 8.16 -5.79 -5.89
N THR A 154 9.36 -5.50 -6.44
CA THR A 154 9.53 -5.27 -7.88
C THR A 154 9.16 -6.50 -8.70
N LEU A 155 9.61 -7.69 -8.29
CA LEU A 155 9.29 -8.93 -8.98
C LEU A 155 7.79 -9.24 -8.93
N ILE A 156 7.16 -9.07 -7.77
CA ILE A 156 5.71 -9.25 -7.62
C ILE A 156 4.95 -8.26 -8.52
N ALA A 157 5.36 -7.00 -8.56
CA ALA A 157 4.76 -5.98 -9.43
C ALA A 157 4.91 -6.29 -10.93
N GLN A 158 5.93 -7.08 -11.30
CA GLN A 158 6.16 -7.54 -12.66
C GLN A 158 5.43 -8.85 -13.01
N GLY A 159 4.73 -9.47 -12.05
CA GLY A 159 3.98 -10.70 -12.24
C GLY A 159 4.74 -11.98 -11.86
N LYS A 160 5.98 -11.90 -11.36
CA LYS A 160 6.68 -13.02 -10.74
C LYS A 160 6.24 -13.10 -9.29
N ASN A 161 5.15 -13.80 -9.04
CA ASN A 161 4.41 -13.69 -7.79
C ASN A 161 4.30 -15.00 -7.00
N THR A 162 4.94 -16.07 -7.46
CA THR A 162 5.11 -17.30 -6.67
C THR A 162 6.47 -17.28 -5.96
N ARG A 163 6.54 -17.99 -4.83
CA ARG A 163 7.79 -18.09 -4.08
C ARG A 163 8.96 -18.60 -4.95
N SER A 164 8.73 -19.65 -5.74
CA SER A 164 9.77 -20.25 -6.59
C SER A 164 10.26 -19.29 -7.68
N GLU A 165 9.38 -18.52 -8.30
CA GLU A 165 9.78 -17.52 -9.31
C GLU A 165 10.66 -16.42 -8.70
N ILE A 166 10.31 -15.97 -7.48
CA ILE A 166 11.06 -14.92 -6.77
C ILE A 166 12.43 -15.48 -6.32
N GLU A 167 12.46 -16.67 -5.70
CA GLU A 167 13.70 -17.34 -5.28
C GLU A 167 14.66 -17.54 -6.46
N ASN A 168 14.15 -18.01 -7.59
CA ASN A 168 14.95 -18.20 -8.81
C ASN A 168 15.47 -16.88 -9.39
N ALA A 169 14.62 -15.84 -9.40
CA ALA A 169 15.00 -14.54 -9.96
C ALA A 169 16.05 -13.80 -9.11
N LEU A 170 16.00 -13.96 -7.78
CA LEU A 170 16.95 -13.33 -6.84
C LEU A 170 18.15 -14.22 -6.51
N ASN A 171 18.13 -15.50 -6.93
CA ASN A 171 19.11 -16.51 -6.54
C ASN A 171 19.25 -16.63 -4.99
N ILE A 172 18.12 -16.59 -4.27
CA ILE A 172 18.04 -16.65 -2.80
C ILE A 172 17.28 -17.93 -2.42
N LYS A 173 17.83 -18.71 -1.48
CA LYS A 173 17.21 -19.97 -1.02
C LYS A 173 16.24 -19.80 0.15
N GLU A 174 16.35 -18.73 0.93
CA GLU A 174 15.57 -18.52 2.15
C GLU A 174 14.68 -17.27 2.07
N LEU A 175 13.70 -17.31 1.18
CA LEU A 175 12.78 -16.18 0.96
C LEU A 175 11.61 -16.14 1.98
N SER A 176 11.36 -17.27 2.67
CA SER A 176 10.15 -17.42 3.52
C SER A 176 10.03 -16.36 4.62
N GLY A 177 11.14 -15.99 5.25
CA GLY A 177 11.17 -14.95 6.29
C GLY A 177 10.76 -13.58 5.75
N TYR A 178 11.32 -13.19 4.60
CA TYR A 178 11.00 -11.92 3.95
C TYR A 178 9.54 -11.84 3.51
N LEU A 179 9.01 -12.91 2.89
CA LEU A 179 7.61 -12.96 2.49
C LEU A 179 6.66 -12.95 3.68
N LYS A 180 7.04 -13.61 4.78
CA LYS A 180 6.29 -13.58 6.03
C LYS A 180 6.25 -12.17 6.60
N ASN A 181 7.37 -11.49 6.69
CA ASN A 181 7.43 -10.12 7.20
C ASN A 181 6.63 -9.16 6.31
N LEU A 182 6.77 -9.24 4.97
CA LEU A 182 5.98 -8.43 4.05
C LEU A 182 4.47 -8.62 4.23
N ASN A 183 4.03 -9.86 4.53
CA ASN A 183 2.61 -10.17 4.69
C ASN A 183 2.08 -9.86 6.10
N GLU A 184 2.80 -10.30 7.15
CA GLU A 184 2.27 -10.28 8.52
C GLU A 184 2.70 -9.03 9.31
N GLU A 185 3.93 -8.56 9.10
CA GLU A 185 4.50 -7.45 9.87
C GLU A 185 4.22 -6.11 9.16
N TYR A 186 4.57 -6.03 7.88
CA TYR A 186 4.40 -4.80 7.09
C TYR A 186 3.01 -4.68 6.44
N GLY A 187 2.29 -5.78 6.23
CA GLY A 187 0.98 -5.78 5.59
C GLY A 187 0.98 -5.31 4.13
N LEU A 188 2.16 -5.33 3.48
CA LEU A 188 2.35 -4.81 2.12
C LEU A 188 1.96 -5.78 1.02
N ILE A 189 1.97 -7.07 1.32
CA ILE A 189 1.51 -8.10 0.40
C ILE A 189 0.46 -8.97 1.06
N SER A 190 -0.34 -9.65 0.24
CA SER A 190 -1.25 -10.70 0.67
C SER A 190 -0.97 -11.99 -0.08
N LYS A 191 -1.26 -13.12 0.59
CA LYS A 191 -1.28 -14.44 -0.03
C LYS A 191 -2.61 -14.62 -0.74
N MET A 192 -2.56 -14.92 -2.01
CA MET A 192 -3.73 -15.21 -2.82
C MET A 192 -3.75 -16.71 -3.13
N GLN A 193 -4.89 -17.33 -2.87
CA GLN A 193 -5.15 -18.72 -3.22
C GLN A 193 -6.52 -18.80 -3.89
N PRO A 194 -6.68 -19.65 -4.94
CA PRO A 194 -7.97 -19.87 -5.53
C PRO A 194 -8.98 -20.36 -4.48
N VAL A 195 -10.24 -19.88 -4.59
CA VAL A 195 -11.32 -20.43 -3.78
C VAL A 195 -11.52 -21.91 -4.12
N TYR A 196 -11.94 -22.71 -3.12
CA TYR A 196 -12.16 -24.16 -3.24
C TYR A 196 -10.89 -25.02 -3.38
N GLU A 197 -9.69 -24.46 -3.46
CA GLU A 197 -8.48 -25.27 -3.34
C GLU A 197 -8.18 -25.61 -1.88
N LYS A 198 -7.74 -26.88 -1.67
CA LYS A 198 -7.18 -27.25 -0.37
C LYS A 198 -5.91 -26.46 -0.15
N SER A 199 -5.75 -25.92 1.05
CA SER A 199 -4.56 -25.19 1.52
C SER A 199 -3.26 -25.99 1.22
N SER A 200 -2.69 -25.84 0.04
CA SER A 200 -1.39 -26.36 -0.31
C SER A 200 -0.44 -25.19 -0.57
N ASN A 201 0.76 -25.24 -0.01
CA ASN A 201 1.77 -24.20 -0.22
C ASN A 201 2.28 -24.08 -1.67
N LYS A 202 1.82 -24.93 -2.57
CA LYS A 202 2.33 -24.99 -3.95
C LYS A 202 1.71 -23.95 -4.89
N ASN A 203 0.48 -23.49 -4.61
CA ASN A 203 -0.27 -22.56 -5.47
C ASN A 203 -0.50 -21.21 -4.79
N VAL A 204 0.41 -20.79 -3.90
CA VAL A 204 0.32 -19.48 -3.26
C VAL A 204 0.95 -18.43 -4.17
N HIS A 205 0.13 -17.46 -4.55
CA HIS A 205 0.57 -16.24 -5.23
C HIS A 205 0.62 -15.08 -4.25
N TYR A 206 1.53 -14.15 -4.46
CA TYR A 206 1.67 -12.96 -3.66
C TYR A 206 1.24 -11.74 -4.46
N ALA A 207 0.43 -10.88 -3.87
CA ALA A 207 0.00 -9.61 -4.47
C ALA A 207 0.36 -8.45 -3.55
N ILE A 208 0.83 -7.35 -4.11
CA ILE A 208 1.00 -6.08 -3.38
C ILE A 208 -0.40 -5.54 -3.07
N ASN A 209 -0.64 -5.11 -1.84
CA ASN A 209 -1.95 -4.62 -1.40
C ASN A 209 -2.26 -3.21 -1.91
N ASP A 210 -1.25 -2.35 -1.92
CA ASP A 210 -1.37 -0.95 -2.29
C ASP A 210 -1.23 -0.74 -3.81
N GLN A 211 -2.21 -0.06 -4.45
CA GLN A 211 -2.22 0.15 -5.91
C GLN A 211 -1.14 1.13 -6.37
N PHE A 212 -0.90 2.20 -5.58
CA PHE A 212 0.18 3.13 -5.86
C PHE A 212 1.54 2.40 -5.87
N LEU A 213 1.81 1.58 -4.85
CA LEU A 213 3.04 0.80 -4.78
C LEU A 213 3.17 -0.23 -5.90
N LYS A 214 2.07 -0.88 -6.33
CA LYS A 214 2.09 -1.77 -7.52
C LYS A 214 2.59 -1.01 -8.75
N PHE A 215 2.02 0.18 -9.00
CA PHE A 215 2.40 1.02 -10.12
C PHE A 215 3.83 1.53 -9.97
N TRP A 216 4.19 2.00 -8.77
CA TRP A 216 5.50 2.56 -8.46
C TRP A 216 6.63 1.54 -8.65
N PHE A 217 6.52 0.34 -8.09
CA PHE A 217 7.54 -0.71 -8.27
C PHE A 217 7.65 -1.17 -9.72
N ARG A 218 6.52 -1.24 -10.43
CA ARG A 218 6.49 -1.68 -11.82
C ARG A 218 7.18 -0.69 -12.77
N PHE A 219 6.98 0.60 -12.57
CA PHE A 219 7.44 1.63 -13.52
C PHE A 219 8.53 2.53 -12.95
N ILE A 220 8.45 2.95 -11.69
CA ILE A 220 9.41 3.91 -11.14
C ILE A 220 10.67 3.19 -10.66
N TYR A 221 10.54 2.31 -9.69
CA TYR A 221 11.71 1.65 -9.10
C TYR A 221 12.47 0.80 -10.11
N LYS A 222 11.76 0.02 -10.93
CA LYS A 222 12.37 -0.79 -12.00
C LYS A 222 13.23 0.03 -12.96
N TYR A 223 12.86 1.26 -13.24
CA TYR A 223 13.50 2.12 -14.23
C TYR A 223 14.16 3.36 -13.61
N THR A 224 14.56 3.30 -12.33
CA THR A 224 15.22 4.40 -11.60
C THR A 224 16.39 4.97 -12.41
N HIS A 225 17.19 4.14 -13.08
CA HIS A 225 18.30 4.57 -13.94
C HIS A 225 17.87 5.50 -15.08
N ILE A 226 16.64 5.36 -15.61
CA ILE A 226 16.11 6.26 -16.64
C ILE A 226 15.79 7.62 -16.03
N ILE A 227 15.21 7.64 -14.82
CA ILE A 227 14.88 8.87 -14.09
C ILE A 227 16.14 9.65 -13.75
N GLU A 228 17.16 8.96 -13.21
CA GLU A 228 18.47 9.56 -12.87
C GLU A 228 19.18 10.17 -14.08
N ALA A 229 18.96 9.58 -15.28
CA ALA A 229 19.43 10.12 -16.54
C ALA A 229 18.53 11.24 -17.13
N GLY A 230 17.50 11.70 -16.40
CA GLY A 230 16.56 12.73 -16.87
C GLY A 230 15.56 12.26 -17.93
N GLY A 231 15.37 10.95 -18.07
CA GLY A 231 14.56 10.32 -19.13
C GLY A 231 13.07 10.18 -18.78
N ASN A 232 12.47 11.08 -18.01
CA ASN A 232 11.09 11.00 -17.54
C ASN A 232 10.06 10.79 -18.67
N ASN A 233 10.24 11.50 -19.81
CA ASN A 233 9.36 11.33 -20.97
C ASN A 233 9.43 9.93 -21.57
N LYS A 234 10.62 9.31 -21.58
CA LYS A 234 10.80 7.93 -22.03
C LYS A 234 10.11 6.96 -21.10
N LEU A 235 10.24 7.18 -19.79
CA LEU A 235 9.58 6.36 -18.78
C LEU A 235 8.08 6.50 -18.85
N LYS A 236 7.56 7.72 -19.03
CA LYS A 236 6.14 7.97 -19.25
C LYS A 236 5.62 7.19 -20.47
N ALA A 237 6.32 7.23 -21.59
CA ALA A 237 5.92 6.49 -22.80
C ALA A 237 5.86 4.96 -22.55
N ILE A 238 6.79 4.41 -21.75
CA ILE A 238 6.76 3.00 -21.34
C ILE A 238 5.51 2.71 -20.49
N ALA A 239 5.21 3.58 -19.53
CA ALA A 239 4.06 3.41 -18.65
C ALA A 239 2.74 3.54 -19.43
N GLU A 240 2.60 4.52 -20.33
CA GLU A 240 1.42 4.71 -21.18
C GLU A 240 1.17 3.50 -22.09
N ARG A 241 2.22 2.97 -22.72
CA ARG A 241 2.11 1.76 -23.56
C ARG A 241 1.54 0.57 -22.79
N ASP A 242 1.99 0.37 -21.55
CA ASP A 242 1.64 -0.80 -20.74
C ASP A 242 0.41 -0.53 -19.84
N PHE A 243 -0.13 0.70 -19.85
CA PHE A 243 -1.17 1.14 -18.90
C PHE A 243 -2.45 0.33 -18.99
N THR A 244 -2.90 -0.02 -20.19
CA THR A 244 -4.12 -0.84 -20.38
C THR A 244 -4.01 -2.18 -19.65
N THR A 245 -2.86 -2.84 -19.73
CA THR A 245 -2.64 -4.11 -19.02
C THR A 245 -2.62 -3.94 -17.50
N VAL A 246 -2.02 -2.86 -17.03
CA VAL A 246 -1.93 -2.58 -15.58
C VAL A 246 -3.27 -2.14 -15.01
N SER A 247 -3.97 -1.26 -15.70
CA SER A 247 -5.29 -0.79 -15.28
C SER A 247 -6.35 -1.89 -15.33
N GLY A 248 -6.21 -2.89 -16.21
CA GLY A 248 -7.04 -4.10 -16.20
C GLY A 248 -6.95 -4.84 -14.85
N LYS A 249 -5.73 -5.09 -14.35
CA LYS A 249 -5.54 -5.69 -13.03
C LYS A 249 -6.00 -4.79 -11.88
N SER A 250 -5.89 -3.48 -12.05
CA SER A 250 -6.43 -2.52 -11.09
C SER A 250 -7.97 -2.52 -11.10
N LEU A 251 -8.60 -2.80 -12.23
CA LEU A 251 -10.05 -2.93 -12.35
C LEU A 251 -10.58 -4.11 -11.51
N GLU A 252 -9.91 -5.27 -11.57
CA GLU A 252 -10.24 -6.41 -10.69
C GLU A 252 -10.17 -6.01 -9.21
N SER A 253 -9.08 -5.33 -8.83
CA SER A 253 -8.91 -4.83 -7.46
C SER A 253 -9.98 -3.80 -7.08
N TYR A 254 -10.35 -2.91 -7.99
CA TYR A 254 -11.40 -1.91 -7.81
C TYR A 254 -12.76 -2.57 -7.54
N PHE A 255 -13.14 -3.56 -8.35
CA PHE A 255 -14.40 -4.28 -8.15
C PHE A 255 -14.39 -5.14 -6.88
N ASN A 256 -13.27 -5.75 -6.51
CA ASN A 256 -13.15 -6.42 -5.22
C ASN A 256 -13.42 -5.46 -4.05
N GLU A 257 -12.89 -4.23 -4.09
CA GLU A 257 -13.18 -3.22 -3.07
C GLU A 257 -14.64 -2.75 -3.09
N VAL A 258 -15.25 -2.59 -4.27
CA VAL A 258 -16.70 -2.29 -4.40
C VAL A 258 -17.56 -3.38 -3.76
N LEU A 259 -17.23 -4.66 -4.02
CA LEU A 259 -17.95 -5.78 -3.43
C LEU A 259 -17.77 -5.87 -1.90
N LYS A 260 -16.55 -5.63 -1.40
CA LYS A 260 -16.31 -5.53 0.05
C LYS A 260 -17.10 -4.37 0.69
N GLU A 261 -17.14 -3.24 0.01
CA GLU A 261 -17.84 -2.05 0.49
C GLU A 261 -19.35 -2.27 0.59
N SER A 262 -19.93 -3.07 -0.30
CA SER A 262 -21.35 -3.42 -0.28
C SER A 262 -21.77 -4.18 0.97
N GLY A 263 -20.84 -4.90 1.60
CA GLY A 263 -21.13 -5.76 2.75
C GLY A 263 -22.07 -6.95 2.45
N ALA A 264 -22.38 -7.20 1.18
CA ALA A 264 -23.33 -8.22 0.76
C ALA A 264 -22.72 -9.63 0.72
N TYR A 265 -21.41 -9.73 0.74
CA TYR A 265 -20.70 -10.98 0.55
C TYR A 265 -19.79 -11.27 1.73
N THR A 266 -19.75 -12.54 2.14
CA THR A 266 -18.92 -13.01 3.27
C THR A 266 -17.55 -13.47 2.82
N ARG A 267 -17.40 -13.81 1.54
CA ARG A 267 -16.17 -14.31 0.96
C ARG A 267 -15.96 -13.74 -0.45
N LEU A 268 -14.76 -13.28 -0.70
CA LEU A 268 -14.30 -12.87 -2.02
C LEU A 268 -13.03 -13.62 -2.39
N GLY A 269 -12.90 -14.03 -3.62
CA GLY A 269 -11.72 -14.70 -4.12
C GLY A 269 -11.73 -14.82 -5.63
N TYR A 270 -10.84 -15.63 -6.15
CA TYR A 270 -10.71 -15.94 -7.57
C TYR A 270 -10.57 -17.44 -7.78
N TRP A 271 -10.70 -17.89 -9.01
CA TRP A 271 -10.48 -19.28 -9.37
C TRP A 271 -9.75 -19.39 -10.70
N HIS A 272 -8.88 -20.38 -10.83
CA HIS A 272 -8.32 -20.81 -12.10
C HIS A 272 -8.22 -22.33 -12.12
N ASP A 273 -8.19 -22.91 -13.29
CA ASP A 273 -7.93 -24.33 -13.45
C ASP A 273 -6.45 -24.67 -13.19
N ARG A 274 -6.12 -25.97 -13.08
CA ARG A 274 -4.76 -26.43 -12.79
C ARG A 274 -3.73 -26.08 -13.87
N LYS A 275 -4.19 -25.79 -15.10
CA LYS A 275 -3.33 -25.43 -16.22
C LYS A 275 -3.23 -23.93 -16.40
N GLY A 276 -4.07 -23.15 -15.75
CA GLY A 276 -4.17 -21.70 -15.93
C GLY A 276 -4.77 -21.28 -17.28
N GLU A 277 -5.50 -22.20 -17.93
CA GLU A 277 -6.15 -21.93 -19.23
C GLU A 277 -7.51 -21.22 -19.04
N ASN A 278 -8.17 -21.43 -17.88
CA ASN A 278 -9.43 -20.82 -17.55
C ASN A 278 -9.32 -20.15 -16.19
N GLU A 279 -9.82 -18.92 -16.09
CA GLU A 279 -9.81 -18.14 -14.86
C GLU A 279 -11.14 -17.40 -14.64
N ILE A 280 -11.47 -17.19 -13.39
CA ILE A 280 -12.56 -16.31 -12.92
C ILE A 280 -11.93 -15.33 -11.95
N ASP A 281 -11.89 -14.07 -12.34
CA ASP A 281 -11.15 -13.04 -11.60
C ASP A 281 -11.79 -12.70 -10.25
N ILE A 282 -13.12 -12.79 -10.15
CA ILE A 282 -13.85 -12.48 -8.94
C ILE A 282 -14.97 -13.50 -8.71
N ILE A 283 -14.93 -14.14 -7.55
CA ILE A 283 -16.01 -14.96 -7.00
C ILE A 283 -16.44 -14.32 -5.70
N ALA A 284 -17.75 -14.09 -5.55
CA ALA A 284 -18.37 -13.49 -4.38
C ALA A 284 -19.45 -14.44 -3.81
N GLU A 285 -19.35 -14.78 -2.52
CA GLU A 285 -20.28 -15.67 -1.78
C GLU A 285 -20.88 -14.97 -0.57
#